data_4861be3172d2ad3b0b9b64d4ab579678
#
_entry.id   4861be3172d2ad3b0b9b64d4ab579678
#
_cell.length_a   1.000
_cell.length_b   1.000
_cell.length_c   1.000
_cell.angle_alpha   90.00
_cell.angle_beta   90.00
_cell.angle_gamma   90.00
#
_symmetry.space_group_name_H-M   'P 1'
#
loop_
_entity.id
_entity.type
_entity.pdbx_description
1 polymer ?
#
loop_
_entity_poly.entity_id
_entity_poly.type
_entity_poly.pdbx_seq_one_letter_code
_entity_poly.pdbx_strand_id
1 'polypeptide(L)'
;MKILLVGASSEIAKSLLEISGKKIEFIQFTSNPSSPGQDQVNIQDESTFPDILGELDGLVYFPGSINLRPFSGLKLSDFQTDYEINVLGLIKILKHYHKQLAQNSSVVFISSVAASVGMPYHASISL
;
A
#
# COMPACT_ATOMS: atom_id res chain seq x y z
N MET A 1 2.38 20.37 2.19
CA MET A 1 1.78 19.21 1.51
C MET A 1 1.81 18.02 2.47
N LYS A 2 0.70 17.38 2.65
CA LYS A 2 0.52 16.27 3.61
C LYS A 2 0.08 15.01 2.86
N ILE A 3 0.85 13.95 2.95
CA ILE A 3 0.64 12.71 2.20
C ILE A 3 0.57 11.50 3.13
N LEU A 4 -0.46 10.69 2.97
CA LEU A 4 -0.52 9.38 3.61
C LEU A 4 0.29 8.37 2.80
N LEU A 5 1.34 7.84 3.41
CA LEU A 5 2.22 6.84 2.82
C LEU A 5 1.98 5.48 3.50
N VAL A 6 1.34 4.57 2.76
CA VAL A 6 1.08 3.21 3.24
C VAL A 6 2.16 2.27 2.69
N GLY A 7 2.72 1.45 3.55
CA GLY A 7 3.86 0.60 3.23
C GLY A 7 5.20 1.32 3.36
N ALA A 8 5.33 2.15 4.39
CA ALA A 8 6.49 3.03 4.60
C ALA A 8 7.82 2.28 4.83
N SER A 9 7.80 1.00 5.13
CA SER A 9 9.02 0.19 5.30
C SER A 9 9.56 -0.42 4.00
N SER A 10 8.87 -0.26 2.88
CA SER A 10 9.36 -0.75 1.58
C SER A 10 10.56 0.06 1.08
N GLU A 11 11.40 -0.56 0.25
CA GLU A 11 12.57 0.13 -0.32
C GLU A 11 12.17 1.34 -1.20
N ILE A 12 11.07 1.21 -1.95
CA ILE A 12 10.54 2.33 -2.75
C ILE A 12 10.11 3.48 -1.84
N ALA A 13 9.43 3.17 -0.73
CA ALA A 13 9.01 4.18 0.23
C ALA A 13 10.18 4.90 0.89
N LYS A 14 11.21 4.16 1.28
CA LYS A 14 12.45 4.73 1.84
C LYS A 14 13.11 5.70 0.87
N SER A 15 13.24 5.31 -0.40
CA SER A 15 13.78 6.19 -1.44
C SER A 15 12.91 7.44 -1.63
N LEU A 16 11.59 7.30 -1.63
CA LEU A 16 10.68 8.45 -1.73
C LEU A 16 10.87 9.41 -0.57
N LEU A 17 10.98 8.91 0.66
CA LEU A 17 11.21 9.74 1.84
C LEU A 17 12.53 10.49 1.77
N GLU A 18 13.59 9.84 1.28
CA GLU A 18 14.92 10.47 1.12
C GLU A 18 14.90 11.60 0.10
N ILE A 19 14.30 11.40 -1.08
CA ILE A 19 14.32 12.40 -2.16
C ILE A 19 13.33 13.53 -1.96
N SER A 20 12.30 13.34 -1.13
CA SER A 20 11.21 14.33 -0.97
C SER A 20 11.60 15.55 -0.15
N GLY A 21 12.66 15.45 0.64
CA GLY A 21 13.10 16.53 1.51
C GLY A 21 12.07 16.91 2.58
N LYS A 22 12.24 18.12 3.15
CA LYS A 22 11.39 18.59 4.26
C LYS A 22 10.08 19.28 3.81
N LYS A 23 9.82 19.36 2.51
CA LYS A 23 8.64 20.08 1.97
C LYS A 23 7.35 19.28 2.08
N ILE A 24 7.46 17.98 2.27
CA ILE A 24 6.31 17.06 2.35
C ILE A 24 6.26 16.46 3.74
N GLU A 25 5.10 16.60 4.38
CA GLU A 25 4.78 15.89 5.61
C GLU A 25 4.17 14.53 5.25
N PHE A 26 4.84 13.45 5.64
CA PHE A 26 4.33 12.11 5.45
C PHE A 26 3.74 11.56 6.74
N ILE A 27 2.50 11.09 6.66
CA ILE A 27 1.93 10.19 7.66
C ILE A 27 2.28 8.78 7.20
N GLN A 28 3.02 8.03 8.01
CA GLN A 28 3.64 6.78 7.60
C GLN A 28 2.97 5.59 8.27
N PHE A 29 2.36 4.72 7.47
CA PHE A 29 1.77 3.46 7.92
C PHE A 29 2.64 2.28 7.47
N THR A 30 2.91 1.37 8.39
CA THR A 30 3.67 0.14 8.11
C THR A 30 3.25 -0.98 9.03
N SER A 31 3.36 -2.23 8.58
CA SER A 31 3.16 -3.40 9.43
C SER A 31 4.31 -3.62 10.41
N ASN A 32 5.52 -3.16 10.06
CA ASN A 32 6.74 -3.32 10.85
C ASN A 32 7.43 -1.98 11.06
N PRO A 33 7.02 -1.17 12.05
CA PRO A 33 7.69 0.09 12.32
C PRO A 33 9.18 -0.10 12.62
N SER A 34 10.02 0.66 11.93
CA SER A 34 11.48 0.63 12.09
C SER A 34 12.07 2.00 12.44
N SER A 35 11.25 3.04 12.45
CA SER A 35 11.67 4.41 12.72
C SER A 35 10.63 5.13 13.56
N PRO A 36 11.02 6.13 14.39
CA PRO A 36 10.08 6.98 15.09
C PRO A 36 9.10 7.67 14.13
N GLY A 37 7.86 7.82 14.53
CA GLY A 37 6.84 8.50 13.75
C GLY A 37 6.11 7.61 12.74
N GLN A 38 6.40 6.31 12.72
CA GLN A 38 5.66 5.33 11.93
C GLN A 38 4.55 4.70 12.76
N ASP A 39 3.34 4.67 12.23
CA ASP A 39 2.21 3.98 12.84
C ASP A 39 2.15 2.52 12.40
N GLN A 40 1.95 1.62 13.36
CA GLN A 40 1.75 0.21 13.06
C GLN A 40 0.34 -0.03 12.57
N VAL A 41 0.21 -0.49 11.32
CA VAL A 41 -1.08 -0.69 10.66
C VAL A 41 -1.08 -2.04 9.95
N ASN A 42 -2.15 -2.80 10.15
CA ASN A 42 -2.44 -3.99 9.35
C ASN A 42 -3.50 -3.64 8.31
N ILE A 43 -3.13 -3.59 7.04
CA ILE A 43 -4.04 -3.22 5.95
C ILE A 43 -5.20 -4.20 5.75
N GLN A 44 -5.11 -5.41 6.27
CA GLN A 44 -6.18 -6.41 6.26
C GLN A 44 -7.21 -6.18 7.39
N ASP A 45 -6.86 -5.35 8.39
CA ASP A 45 -7.68 -5.10 9.58
C ASP A 45 -7.91 -3.61 9.79
N GLU A 46 -9.09 -3.13 9.40
CA GLU A 46 -9.46 -1.71 9.53
C GLU A 46 -9.46 -1.20 10.96
N SER A 47 -9.60 -2.07 11.96
CA SER A 47 -9.55 -1.65 13.37
C SER A 47 -8.19 -1.11 13.79
N THR A 48 -7.14 -1.41 13.02
CA THR A 48 -5.77 -0.89 13.25
C THR A 48 -5.54 0.48 12.64
N PHE A 49 -6.47 0.99 11.83
CA PHE A 49 -6.29 2.26 11.11
C PHE A 49 -6.45 3.44 12.07
N PRO A 50 -5.39 4.25 12.28
CA PRO A 50 -5.48 5.39 13.15
C PRO A 50 -6.28 6.53 12.53
N ASP A 51 -6.86 7.38 13.37
CA ASP A 51 -7.49 8.61 12.92
C ASP A 51 -6.44 9.59 12.42
N ILE A 52 -6.75 10.24 11.29
CA ILE A 52 -5.92 11.29 10.71
C ILE A 52 -6.67 12.61 10.85
N LEU A 53 -5.98 13.62 11.44
CA LEU A 53 -6.52 14.96 11.57
C LEU A 53 -6.17 15.82 10.35
N GLY A 54 -7.18 16.52 9.83
CA GLY A 54 -7.01 17.44 8.71
C GLY A 54 -7.09 16.78 7.35
N GLU A 55 -6.77 17.58 6.32
CA GLU A 55 -6.83 17.17 4.94
C GLU A 55 -5.53 16.51 4.47
N LEU A 56 -5.66 15.58 3.53
CA LEU A 56 -4.56 14.94 2.83
C LEU A 56 -4.48 15.46 1.39
N ASP A 57 -3.29 15.85 0.98
CA ASP A 57 -3.02 16.25 -0.40
C ASP A 57 -2.73 15.06 -1.31
N GLY A 58 -2.48 13.92 -0.72
CA GLY A 58 -2.25 12.69 -1.47
C GLY A 58 -2.24 11.43 -0.63
N LEU A 59 -2.33 10.31 -1.32
CA LEU A 59 -2.22 8.97 -0.75
C LEU A 59 -1.35 8.12 -1.65
N VAL A 60 -0.35 7.46 -1.08
CA VAL A 60 0.53 6.53 -1.77
C VAL A 60 0.41 5.16 -1.13
N TYR A 61 0.12 4.15 -1.93
CA TYR A 61 -0.06 2.77 -1.46
C TYR A 61 1.00 1.86 -2.09
N PHE A 62 1.94 1.40 -1.27
CA PHE A 62 3.02 0.51 -1.69
C PHE A 62 2.89 -0.94 -1.22
N PRO A 63 1.99 -1.33 -0.28
CA PRO A 63 1.91 -2.73 0.12
C PRO A 63 1.66 -3.63 -1.08
N GLY A 64 2.35 -4.76 -1.09
CA GLY A 64 2.18 -5.78 -2.10
C GLY A 64 2.75 -7.10 -1.61
N SER A 65 2.19 -8.18 -2.10
CA SER A 65 2.71 -9.52 -1.91
C SER A 65 2.71 -10.27 -3.22
N ILE A 66 3.58 -11.24 -3.32
CA ILE A 66 3.71 -12.07 -4.50
C ILE A 66 4.13 -13.49 -4.09
N ASN A 67 3.48 -14.49 -4.70
CA ASN A 67 3.84 -15.89 -4.56
C ASN A 67 4.33 -16.41 -5.91
N LEU A 68 5.64 -16.43 -6.10
CA LEU A 68 6.27 -16.89 -7.34
C LEU A 68 6.39 -18.42 -7.33
N ARG A 69 5.35 -19.10 -7.81
CA ARG A 69 5.27 -20.56 -7.89
C ARG A 69 4.55 -21.00 -9.16
N PRO A 70 4.81 -22.22 -9.66
CA PRO A 70 3.94 -22.82 -10.68
C PRO A 70 2.49 -22.83 -10.21
N PHE A 71 1.56 -22.66 -11.13
CA PHE A 71 0.13 -22.64 -10.80
C PHE A 71 -0.30 -23.86 -9.98
N SER A 72 0.23 -25.04 -10.32
CA SER A 72 -0.06 -26.29 -9.61
C SER A 72 0.43 -26.30 -8.14
N GLY A 73 1.41 -25.47 -7.82
CA GLY A 73 1.95 -25.35 -6.46
C GLY A 73 1.32 -24.25 -5.62
N LEU A 74 0.45 -23.43 -6.22
CA LEU A 74 -0.28 -22.38 -5.51
C LEU A 74 -1.53 -22.95 -4.83
N LYS A 75 -1.74 -22.54 -3.58
CA LYS A 75 -2.96 -22.84 -2.84
C LYS A 75 -3.97 -21.71 -3.06
N LEU A 76 -5.24 -22.01 -2.88
CA LEU A 76 -6.29 -20.98 -2.94
C LEU A 76 -6.04 -19.85 -1.94
N SER A 77 -5.49 -20.17 -0.75
CA SER A 77 -5.10 -19.19 0.26
C SER A 77 -4.01 -18.22 -0.23
N ASP A 78 -3.11 -18.62 -1.11
CA ASP A 78 -2.09 -17.74 -1.69
C ASP A 78 -2.74 -16.67 -2.57
N PHE A 79 -3.73 -17.05 -3.39
CA PHE A 79 -4.51 -16.12 -4.20
C PHE A 79 -5.31 -15.15 -3.33
N GLN A 80 -5.96 -15.65 -2.29
CA GLN A 80 -6.73 -14.83 -1.36
C GLN A 80 -5.85 -13.81 -0.66
N THR A 81 -4.70 -14.21 -0.15
CA THR A 81 -3.76 -13.33 0.55
C THR A 81 -3.22 -12.26 -0.40
N ASP A 82 -2.80 -12.63 -1.60
CA ASP A 82 -2.30 -11.65 -2.59
C ASP A 82 -3.40 -10.67 -3.00
N TYR A 83 -4.62 -11.13 -3.21
CA TYR A 83 -5.76 -10.26 -3.51
C TYR A 83 -6.10 -9.31 -2.35
N GLU A 84 -6.08 -9.80 -1.12
CA GLU A 84 -6.36 -8.97 0.05
C GLU A 84 -5.31 -7.87 0.24
N ILE A 85 -4.04 -8.17 0.02
CA ILE A 85 -2.96 -7.18 0.18
C ILE A 85 -2.90 -6.23 -1.02
N ASN A 86 -2.90 -6.79 -2.24
CA ASN A 86 -2.66 -6.01 -3.46
C ASN A 86 -3.88 -5.19 -3.91
N VAL A 87 -5.09 -5.64 -3.60
CA VAL A 87 -6.34 -5.01 -4.06
C VAL A 87 -7.21 -4.53 -2.91
N LEU A 88 -7.66 -5.43 -2.05
CA LEU A 88 -8.61 -5.07 -0.98
C LEU A 88 -7.99 -4.13 0.05
N GLY A 89 -6.71 -4.27 0.35
CA GLY A 89 -6.01 -3.36 1.26
C GLY A 89 -6.05 -1.91 0.77
N LEU A 90 -5.80 -1.68 -0.51
CA LEU A 90 -5.93 -0.35 -1.12
C LEU A 90 -7.38 0.17 -1.01
N ILE A 91 -8.36 -0.68 -1.31
CA ILE A 91 -9.77 -0.30 -1.24
C ILE A 91 -10.16 0.06 0.21
N LYS A 92 -9.73 -0.70 1.20
CA LYS A 92 -10.00 -0.42 2.61
C LYS A 92 -9.40 0.92 3.04
N ILE A 93 -8.16 1.19 2.69
CA ILE A 93 -7.49 2.47 2.98
C ILE A 93 -8.24 3.63 2.32
N LEU A 94 -8.58 3.51 1.05
CA LEU A 94 -9.33 4.55 0.33
C LEU A 94 -10.69 4.80 0.96
N LYS A 95 -11.45 3.74 1.27
CA LYS A 95 -12.76 3.89 1.91
C LYS A 95 -12.67 4.53 3.30
N HIS A 96 -11.63 4.24 4.05
CA HIS A 96 -11.45 4.76 5.40
C HIS A 96 -11.08 6.25 5.39
N TYR A 97 -10.21 6.66 4.46
CA TYR A 97 -9.64 8.02 4.45
C TYR A 97 -10.14 8.92 3.30
N HIS A 98 -11.07 8.47 2.47
CA HIS A 98 -11.52 9.27 1.33
C HIS A 98 -12.07 10.66 1.70
N LYS A 99 -12.66 10.79 2.89
CA LYS A 99 -13.20 12.07 3.36
C LYS A 99 -12.11 13.08 3.72
N GLN A 100 -10.90 12.62 4.04
CA GLN A 100 -9.76 13.46 4.32
C GLN A 100 -9.01 13.90 3.06
N LEU A 101 -9.26 13.27 1.92
CA LEU A 101 -8.61 13.67 0.66
C LEU A 101 -9.15 15.03 0.21
N ALA A 102 -8.24 15.99 0.07
CA ALA A 102 -8.56 17.33 -0.39
C ALA A 102 -9.00 17.32 -1.86
N GLN A 103 -9.67 18.37 -2.27
CA GLN A 103 -9.96 18.59 -3.69
C GLN A 103 -8.63 18.67 -4.46
N ASN A 104 -8.55 18.02 -5.59
CA ASN A 104 -7.32 17.89 -6.41
C ASN A 104 -6.18 17.09 -5.76
N SER A 105 -6.48 16.29 -4.75
CA SER A 105 -5.51 15.33 -4.20
C SER A 105 -5.17 14.24 -5.23
N SER A 106 -4.01 13.61 -5.05
CA SER A 106 -3.56 12.51 -5.90
C SER A 106 -3.53 11.20 -5.14
N VAL A 107 -3.89 10.11 -5.82
CA VAL A 107 -3.74 8.76 -5.31
C VAL A 107 -2.79 7.99 -6.22
N VAL A 108 -1.74 7.43 -5.63
CA VAL A 108 -0.72 6.66 -6.34
C VAL A 108 -0.66 5.25 -5.76
N PHE A 109 -0.69 4.26 -6.62
CA PHE A 109 -0.47 2.86 -6.25
C PHE A 109 0.36 2.15 -7.32
N ILE A 110 1.03 1.09 -6.91
CA ILE A 110 1.92 0.32 -7.79
C ILE A 110 1.14 -0.84 -8.38
N SER A 111 1.19 -0.96 -9.69
CA SER A 111 0.69 -2.10 -10.45
C SER A 111 1.87 -2.93 -10.97
N SER A 112 1.57 -4.06 -11.59
CA SER A 112 2.56 -4.95 -12.17
C SER A 112 2.28 -5.16 -13.66
N VAL A 113 3.34 -5.30 -14.45
CA VAL A 113 3.23 -5.75 -15.85
C VAL A 113 2.59 -7.14 -15.96
N ALA A 114 2.69 -7.95 -14.91
CA ALA A 114 2.05 -9.26 -14.84
C ALA A 114 0.52 -9.19 -14.93
N ALA A 115 -0.08 -8.05 -14.63
CA ALA A 115 -1.53 -7.83 -14.77
C ALA A 115 -1.98 -7.71 -16.23
N SER A 116 -1.08 -7.32 -17.13
CA SER A 116 -1.39 -7.13 -18.56
C SER A 116 -0.68 -8.10 -19.49
N VAL A 117 0.41 -8.71 -19.03
CA VAL A 117 1.20 -9.67 -19.80
C VAL A 117 1.38 -10.93 -18.97
N GLY A 118 1.09 -12.09 -19.57
CA GLY A 118 1.32 -13.37 -18.89
C GLY A 118 2.79 -13.57 -18.58
N MET A 119 3.09 -13.90 -17.32
CA MET A 119 4.44 -14.16 -16.83
C MET A 119 4.49 -15.52 -16.11
N PRO A 120 5.54 -16.31 -16.31
CA PRO A 120 5.72 -17.57 -15.56
C PRO A 120 5.69 -17.33 -14.06
N TYR A 121 5.05 -18.20 -13.30
CA TYR A 121 4.99 -18.19 -11.85
C TYR A 121 4.30 -16.97 -11.20
N HIS A 122 3.60 -16.14 -11.97
CA HIS A 122 2.97 -14.90 -11.49
C HIS A 122 1.44 -15.00 -11.39
N ALA A 123 0.86 -16.20 -11.31
CA ALA A 123 -0.60 -16.38 -11.41
C ALA A 123 -1.38 -15.62 -10.34
N SER A 124 -0.93 -15.61 -9.08
CA SER A 124 -1.65 -14.95 -7.99
C SER A 124 -1.59 -13.42 -8.06
N ILE A 125 -0.51 -12.85 -8.58
CA ILE A 125 -0.36 -11.39 -8.68
C ILE A 125 -0.96 -10.82 -9.97
N SER A 126 -1.16 -11.64 -10.99
CA SER A 126 -1.72 -11.19 -12.26
C SER A 126 -3.25 -10.99 -12.24
N LEU A 127 -3.88 -11.32 -11.14
CA LEU A 127 -5.33 -11.06 -10.95
C LEU A 127 -5.63 -9.53 -10.78
#